data_14ad4ed2984e4d78408a654edcbc642f
#
_entry.id   14ad4ed2984e4d78408a654edcbc642f
#
_cell.length_a   1.000
_cell.length_b   1.000
_cell.length_c   1.000
_cell.angle_alpha   90.00
_cell.angle_beta   90.00
_cell.angle_gamma   90.00
#
_symmetry.space_group_name_H-M   'P 1'
#
loop_
_entity.id
_entity.type
_entity.pdbx_description
1 polymer ?
#
loop_
_entity_poly.entity_id
_entity_poly.type
_entity_poly.pdbx_seq_one_letter_code
_entity_poly.pdbx_strand_id
1 'polypeptide(L)'
;MPASLAAAQVPTQGGLRIQRLAWAGIRLQLPGSTLFIDPLTNAAEWGAALPDVLIPVADAVGETSVLLTHVHSDHFDAGAVAQALHAGGTVIHPAGTHPLPIPPKARARPATLWEPQLLGDFTATAVPASDGYGDPQVSWVVSAGGRRIFHGGDTMWHGHWWKIARQLGPFDMAFLPINGARFGWRKPVSGQPGVLTPEQAIAAATVLGARSIVPIHYGISGIAEYQEVEAPLRTLGVQARTSTLTVQPVEPGAWVAWP
;
A
#
# COMPACT_ATOMS: atom_id res chain seq x y z
N MET A 1 -8.63 -13.85 -35.35
CA MET A 1 -9.25 -14.16 -34.02
C MET A 1 -8.18 -14.01 -32.98
N PRO A 2 -8.18 -12.98 -32.12
CA PRO A 2 -7.21 -12.92 -31.04
C PRO A 2 -7.58 -13.94 -29.97
N ALA A 3 -6.60 -14.76 -29.59
CA ALA A 3 -6.75 -15.73 -28.52
C ALA A 3 -7.00 -15.01 -27.19
N SER A 4 -8.11 -15.35 -26.54
CA SER A 4 -8.40 -14.95 -25.16
C SER A 4 -7.31 -15.50 -24.25
N LEU A 5 -6.50 -14.64 -23.66
CA LEU A 5 -5.63 -15.00 -22.54
C LEU A 5 -6.56 -15.32 -21.35
N ALA A 6 -6.77 -16.60 -21.12
CA ALA A 6 -7.40 -17.06 -19.88
C ALA A 6 -6.53 -16.58 -18.70
N ALA A 7 -7.08 -15.72 -17.87
CA ALA A 7 -6.44 -15.29 -16.63
C ALA A 7 -6.10 -16.54 -15.81
N ALA A 8 -4.81 -16.81 -15.60
CA ALA A 8 -4.35 -17.91 -14.76
C ALA A 8 -4.98 -17.71 -13.36
N GLN A 9 -5.73 -18.70 -12.89
CA GLN A 9 -6.27 -18.69 -11.53
C GLN A 9 -5.10 -18.81 -10.56
N VAL A 10 -4.80 -17.72 -9.83
CA VAL A 10 -3.79 -17.71 -8.78
C VAL A 10 -4.28 -18.62 -7.64
N PRO A 11 -3.49 -19.63 -7.20
CA PRO A 11 -3.90 -20.50 -6.10
C PRO A 11 -4.18 -19.70 -4.83
N THR A 12 -5.37 -19.88 -4.25
CA THR A 12 -5.78 -19.25 -3.00
C THR A 12 -5.40 -20.14 -1.84
N GLN A 13 -4.35 -19.85 -1.10
CA GLN A 13 -4.12 -20.48 0.20
C GLN A 13 -5.02 -19.79 1.24
N GLY A 14 -5.91 -20.54 1.88
CA GLY A 14 -6.86 -20.02 2.85
C GLY A 14 -7.91 -19.06 2.27
N GLY A 15 -8.09 -19.03 0.94
CA GLY A 15 -9.05 -18.17 0.26
C GLY A 15 -8.63 -16.70 0.12
N LEU A 16 -7.54 -16.25 0.78
CA LEU A 16 -7.08 -14.87 0.68
C LEU A 16 -6.45 -14.57 -0.69
N ARG A 17 -6.98 -13.56 -1.35
CA ARG A 17 -6.44 -13.02 -2.60
C ARG A 17 -6.01 -11.57 -2.39
N ILE A 18 -4.96 -11.14 -3.07
CA ILE A 18 -4.48 -9.75 -3.04
C ILE A 18 -4.39 -9.25 -4.46
N GLN A 19 -4.99 -8.09 -4.74
CA GLN A 19 -4.93 -7.41 -6.03
C GLN A 19 -4.17 -6.10 -5.85
N ARG A 20 -3.20 -5.83 -6.73
CA ARG A 20 -2.62 -4.50 -6.81
C ARG A 20 -3.63 -3.55 -7.46
N LEU A 21 -3.85 -2.41 -6.85
CA LEU A 21 -4.57 -1.28 -7.43
C LEU A 21 -3.57 -0.28 -8.01
N ALA A 22 -4.04 0.91 -8.39
CA ALA A 22 -3.13 1.98 -8.83
C ALA A 22 -2.24 2.48 -7.68
N TRP A 23 -1.06 2.95 -8.03
CA TRP A 23 -0.10 3.62 -7.16
C TRP A 23 0.32 2.75 -5.97
N ALA A 24 -0.10 3.13 -4.75
CA ALA A 24 0.16 2.36 -3.55
C ALA A 24 -1.01 1.45 -3.15
N GLY A 25 -2.15 1.55 -3.83
CA GLY A 25 -3.39 0.87 -3.46
C GLY A 25 -3.32 -0.65 -3.58
N ILE A 26 -3.95 -1.35 -2.63
CA ILE A 26 -4.20 -2.79 -2.71
C ILE A 26 -5.61 -3.15 -2.25
N ARG A 27 -6.12 -4.28 -2.78
CA ARG A 27 -7.33 -4.96 -2.32
C ARG A 27 -6.96 -6.32 -1.78
N LEU A 28 -7.44 -6.63 -0.59
CA LEU A 28 -7.42 -7.98 -0.02
C LEU A 28 -8.83 -8.53 0.01
N GLN A 29 -9.00 -9.76 -0.43
CA GLN A 29 -10.33 -10.38 -0.56
C GLN A 29 -10.36 -11.77 0.04
N LEU A 30 -11.35 -12.01 0.89
CA LEU A 30 -11.81 -13.30 1.38
C LEU A 30 -13.24 -13.54 0.92
N PRO A 31 -13.79 -14.77 0.98
CA PRO A 31 -15.16 -15.04 0.52
C PRO A 31 -16.24 -14.16 1.15
N GLY A 32 -16.07 -13.75 2.42
CA GLY A 32 -17.06 -12.98 3.19
C GLY A 32 -16.69 -11.50 3.40
N SER A 33 -15.51 -11.06 3.02
CA SER A 33 -15.04 -9.71 3.33
C SER A 33 -13.99 -9.19 2.36
N THR A 34 -13.96 -7.86 2.20
CA THR A 34 -12.98 -7.13 1.38
C THR A 34 -12.36 -6.02 2.19
N LEU A 35 -11.03 -5.92 2.15
CA LEU A 35 -10.25 -4.86 2.77
C LEU A 35 -9.44 -4.13 1.71
N PHE A 36 -9.54 -2.81 1.69
CA PHE A 36 -8.71 -1.95 0.85
C PHE A 36 -7.66 -1.21 1.70
N ILE A 37 -6.50 -0.97 1.12
CA ILE A 37 -5.51 -0.02 1.65
C ILE A 37 -5.25 1.00 0.55
N ASP A 38 -5.38 2.29 0.86
CA ASP A 38 -5.16 3.44 -0.01
C ASP A 38 -5.79 3.30 -1.42
N PRO A 39 -7.09 2.99 -1.55
CA PRO A 39 -7.71 2.83 -2.87
C PRO A 39 -7.87 4.16 -3.59
N LEU A 40 -7.50 4.21 -4.88
CA LEU A 40 -7.68 5.35 -5.76
C LEU A 40 -8.55 4.98 -6.96
N THR A 41 -9.52 5.83 -7.29
CA THR A 41 -10.30 5.80 -8.53
C THR A 41 -10.20 7.13 -9.30
N ASN A 42 -9.51 8.09 -8.70
CA ASN A 42 -9.21 9.39 -9.30
C ASN A 42 -7.76 9.78 -8.95
N ALA A 43 -7.01 10.18 -9.93
CA ALA A 43 -5.64 10.68 -9.81
C ALA A 43 -5.47 12.01 -10.56
N ALA A 44 -6.53 12.86 -10.58
CA ALA A 44 -6.55 14.10 -11.36
C ALA A 44 -5.40 15.05 -11.01
N GLU A 45 -4.90 15.02 -9.78
CA GLU A 45 -3.76 15.81 -9.34
C GLU A 45 -2.47 15.44 -10.06
N TRP A 46 -2.26 14.15 -10.31
CA TRP A 46 -1.11 13.64 -11.05
C TRP A 46 -1.35 13.63 -12.57
N GLY A 47 -2.62 13.54 -13.01
CA GLY A 47 -3.00 13.52 -14.41
C GLY A 47 -2.21 12.48 -15.21
N ALA A 48 -1.62 12.90 -16.33
CA ALA A 48 -0.82 12.04 -17.19
C ALA A 48 0.55 11.64 -16.58
N ALA A 49 0.96 12.23 -15.48
CA ALA A 49 2.21 11.88 -14.80
C ALA A 49 2.13 10.52 -14.08
N LEU A 50 0.93 10.09 -13.67
CA LEU A 50 0.69 8.75 -13.11
C LEU A 50 0.32 7.78 -14.25
N PRO A 51 1.19 6.82 -14.59
CA PRO A 51 0.94 5.89 -15.70
C PRO A 51 -0.04 4.77 -15.35
N ASP A 52 -0.33 4.56 -14.08
CA ASP A 52 -1.12 3.44 -13.59
C ASP A 52 -2.59 3.51 -14.04
N VAL A 53 -3.14 2.38 -14.42
CA VAL A 53 -4.58 2.25 -14.70
C VAL A 53 -5.34 2.24 -13.37
N LEU A 54 -6.34 3.12 -13.24
CA LEU A 54 -7.21 3.18 -12.07
C LEU A 54 -8.18 1.99 -12.08
N ILE A 55 -8.16 1.20 -11.02
CA ILE A 55 -8.96 -0.03 -10.90
C ILE A 55 -10.24 0.24 -10.11
N PRO A 56 -11.42 -0.12 -10.62
CA PRO A 56 -12.68 0.04 -9.90
C PRO A 56 -12.69 -0.71 -8.56
N VAL A 57 -13.35 -0.13 -7.56
CA VAL A 57 -13.48 -0.70 -6.20
C VAL A 57 -14.93 -0.99 -5.79
N ALA A 58 -15.90 -0.61 -6.62
CA ALA A 58 -17.33 -0.78 -6.35
C ALA A 58 -17.80 -2.25 -6.37
N ASP A 59 -17.01 -3.16 -6.92
CA ASP A 59 -17.27 -4.61 -7.00
C ASP A 59 -16.81 -5.38 -5.76
N ALA A 60 -16.59 -4.69 -4.65
CA ALA A 60 -16.23 -5.28 -3.37
C ALA A 60 -17.33 -6.25 -2.88
N VAL A 61 -16.92 -7.36 -2.29
CA VAL A 61 -17.83 -8.40 -1.80
C VAL A 61 -17.81 -8.48 -0.27
N GLY A 62 -18.97 -8.80 0.32
CA GLY A 62 -19.11 -9.01 1.75
C GLY A 62 -18.94 -7.75 2.59
N GLU A 63 -18.48 -7.92 3.83
CA GLU A 63 -18.15 -6.81 4.71
C GLU A 63 -16.92 -6.06 4.18
N THR A 64 -17.07 -4.74 4.02
CA THR A 64 -16.00 -3.92 3.40
C THR A 64 -15.39 -2.95 4.40
N SER A 65 -14.06 -2.84 4.36
CA SER A 65 -13.31 -1.87 5.16
C SER A 65 -12.21 -1.22 4.33
N VAL A 66 -11.84 0.00 4.72
CA VAL A 66 -10.74 0.77 4.12
C VAL A 66 -9.74 1.16 5.20
N LEU A 67 -8.48 0.90 4.97
CA LEU A 67 -7.36 1.40 5.76
C LEU A 67 -6.68 2.52 4.97
N LEU A 68 -6.38 3.61 5.63
CA LEU A 68 -5.58 4.70 5.06
C LEU A 68 -4.22 4.73 5.76
N THR A 69 -3.16 4.77 4.97
CA THR A 69 -1.80 4.96 5.53
C THR A 69 -1.62 6.41 5.95
N HIS A 70 -2.13 7.35 5.16
CA HIS A 70 -2.19 8.78 5.41
C HIS A 70 -3.23 9.43 4.47
N VAL A 71 -3.31 10.76 4.43
CA VAL A 71 -4.39 11.45 3.72
C VAL A 71 -3.89 12.45 2.66
N HIS A 72 -2.70 12.23 2.12
CA HIS A 72 -2.32 12.93 0.89
C HIS A 72 -3.22 12.46 -0.26
N SER A 73 -3.38 13.30 -1.26
CA SER A 73 -4.32 13.12 -2.38
C SER A 73 -4.00 11.91 -3.27
N ASP A 74 -2.79 11.41 -3.23
CA ASP A 74 -2.35 10.20 -3.90
C ASP A 74 -2.52 8.92 -3.05
N HIS A 75 -3.10 9.02 -1.84
CA HIS A 75 -3.45 7.89 -0.97
C HIS A 75 -4.88 7.94 -0.46
N PHE A 76 -5.49 9.13 -0.41
CA PHE A 76 -6.87 9.30 0.00
C PHE A 76 -7.73 9.87 -1.12
N ASP A 77 -8.61 9.04 -1.67
CA ASP A 77 -9.66 9.40 -2.62
C ASP A 77 -11.03 9.17 -1.97
N ALA A 78 -11.73 10.26 -1.64
CA ALA A 78 -13.07 10.19 -1.05
C ALA A 78 -14.08 9.46 -1.97
N GLY A 79 -13.91 9.57 -3.30
CA GLY A 79 -14.72 8.87 -4.29
C GLY A 79 -14.48 7.36 -4.25
N ALA A 80 -13.22 6.92 -4.14
CA ALA A 80 -12.89 5.51 -3.99
C ALA A 80 -13.42 4.93 -2.68
N VAL A 81 -13.26 5.66 -1.57
CA VAL A 81 -13.82 5.27 -0.27
C VAL A 81 -15.34 5.15 -0.35
N ALA A 82 -16.02 6.11 -1.01
CA ALA A 82 -17.47 6.07 -1.17
C ALA A 82 -17.92 4.88 -2.02
N GLN A 83 -17.22 4.54 -3.08
CA GLN A 83 -17.49 3.37 -3.92
C GLN A 83 -17.27 2.05 -3.16
N ALA A 84 -16.13 1.93 -2.46
CA ALA A 84 -15.80 0.75 -1.67
C ALA A 84 -16.82 0.50 -0.56
N LEU A 85 -17.28 1.56 0.11
CA LEU A 85 -18.18 1.50 1.28
C LEU A 85 -19.62 1.87 0.97
N HIS A 86 -20.10 1.71 -0.27
CA HIS A 86 -21.46 2.10 -0.68
C HIS A 86 -22.56 1.44 0.16
N ALA A 87 -22.34 0.22 0.66
CA ALA A 87 -23.24 -0.51 1.55
C ALA A 87 -23.02 -0.22 3.04
N GLY A 88 -22.03 0.61 3.37
CA GLY A 88 -21.54 0.85 4.74
C GLY A 88 -20.21 0.15 4.97
N GLY A 89 -19.64 0.31 6.16
CA GLY A 89 -18.36 -0.29 6.53
C GLY A 89 -17.50 0.63 7.41
N THR A 90 -16.21 0.33 7.50
CA THR A 90 -15.30 1.06 8.39
C THR A 90 -14.11 1.63 7.61
N VAL A 91 -13.78 2.90 7.88
CA VAL A 91 -12.51 3.52 7.50
C VAL A 91 -11.65 3.64 8.75
N ILE A 92 -10.42 3.16 8.69
CA ILE A 92 -9.43 3.43 9.74
C ILE A 92 -8.32 4.30 9.13
N HIS A 93 -8.01 5.40 9.80
CA HIS A 93 -7.05 6.40 9.35
C HIS A 93 -6.05 6.75 10.47
N PRO A 94 -4.90 7.35 10.19
CA PRO A 94 -3.96 7.80 11.22
C PRO A 94 -4.62 8.73 12.24
N ALA A 95 -4.23 8.60 13.50
CA ALA A 95 -4.60 9.57 14.53
C ALA A 95 -4.02 10.95 14.19
N GLY A 96 -4.75 12.01 14.52
CA GLY A 96 -4.36 13.40 14.20
C GLY A 96 -4.83 13.87 12.81
N THR A 97 -5.45 13.01 12.02
CA THR A 97 -6.08 13.39 10.76
C THR A 97 -7.34 14.23 10.98
N HIS A 98 -7.56 15.24 10.15
CA HIS A 98 -8.82 16.00 10.14
C HIS A 98 -10.00 15.09 9.78
N PRO A 99 -11.27 15.49 10.12
CA PRO A 99 -12.45 14.72 9.73
C PRO A 99 -12.48 14.45 8.22
N LEU A 100 -12.70 13.20 7.84
CA LEU A 100 -12.71 12.76 6.45
C LEU A 100 -14.12 12.83 5.85
N PRO A 101 -14.28 13.25 4.59
CA PRO A 101 -15.53 13.15 3.86
C PRO A 101 -15.79 11.67 3.50
N ILE A 102 -16.56 10.99 4.32
CA ILE A 102 -16.93 9.58 4.15
C ILE A 102 -18.43 9.42 3.93
N PRO A 103 -18.90 8.30 3.32
CA PRO A 103 -20.33 8.03 3.15
C PRO A 103 -21.09 8.04 4.49
N PRO A 104 -22.36 8.50 4.54
CA PRO A 104 -23.14 8.58 5.79
C PRO A 104 -23.33 7.23 6.51
N LYS A 105 -23.26 6.13 5.79
CA LYS A 105 -23.38 4.76 6.35
C LYS A 105 -22.05 4.18 6.82
N ALA A 106 -20.93 4.81 6.46
CA ALA A 106 -19.61 4.38 6.90
C ALA A 106 -19.23 4.98 8.25
N ARG A 107 -18.31 4.33 8.95
CA ARG A 107 -17.74 4.82 10.20
C ARG A 107 -16.26 5.08 10.01
N ALA A 108 -15.80 6.29 10.32
CA ALA A 108 -14.37 6.58 10.43
C ALA A 108 -13.93 6.47 11.88
N ARG A 109 -12.74 5.94 12.09
CA ARG A 109 -12.09 5.93 13.41
C ARG A 109 -10.57 6.04 13.27
N PRO A 110 -9.90 6.72 14.20
CA PRO A 110 -8.45 6.80 14.22
C PRO A 110 -7.83 5.44 14.58
N ALA A 111 -6.66 5.16 14.01
CA ALA A 111 -5.85 4.03 14.38
C ALA A 111 -5.12 4.28 15.71
N THR A 112 -5.07 3.27 16.57
CA THR A 112 -4.13 3.22 17.69
C THR A 112 -2.96 2.33 17.28
N LEU A 113 -1.73 2.84 17.45
CA LEU A 113 -0.54 2.07 17.11
C LEU A 113 -0.44 0.81 17.99
N TRP A 114 -0.08 -0.31 17.37
CA TRP A 114 0.14 -1.62 17.99
C TRP A 114 -1.13 -2.33 18.47
N GLU A 115 -2.30 -1.71 18.35
CA GLU A 115 -3.57 -2.33 18.71
C GLU A 115 -4.19 -3.03 17.50
N PRO A 116 -4.46 -4.36 17.57
CA PRO A 116 -5.12 -5.08 16.50
C PRO A 116 -6.60 -4.66 16.38
N GLN A 117 -7.04 -4.44 15.16
CA GLN A 117 -8.41 -4.10 14.79
C GLN A 117 -9.03 -5.26 14.00
N LEU A 118 -10.17 -5.76 14.44
CA LEU A 118 -10.94 -6.76 13.69
C LEU A 118 -11.83 -6.08 12.66
N LEU A 119 -11.74 -6.52 11.39
CA LEU A 119 -12.46 -5.99 10.24
C LEU A 119 -12.96 -7.16 9.39
N GLY A 120 -14.13 -7.69 9.70
CA GLY A 120 -14.59 -8.96 9.15
C GLY A 120 -13.60 -10.08 9.45
N ASP A 121 -13.10 -10.74 8.42
CA ASP A 121 -12.13 -11.83 8.53
C ASP A 121 -10.66 -11.36 8.59
N PHE A 122 -10.43 -10.05 8.64
CA PHE A 122 -9.10 -9.45 8.71
C PHE A 122 -8.78 -8.95 10.11
N THR A 123 -7.51 -9.10 10.49
CA THR A 123 -6.93 -8.39 11.64
C THR A 123 -5.92 -7.39 11.11
N ALA A 124 -6.17 -6.10 11.31
CA ALA A 124 -5.28 -5.01 10.90
C ALA A 124 -4.64 -4.35 12.11
N THR A 125 -3.33 -4.12 12.07
CA THR A 125 -2.59 -3.43 13.14
C THR A 125 -1.82 -2.27 12.52
N ALA A 126 -2.09 -1.06 12.99
CA ALA A 126 -1.31 0.12 12.65
C ALA A 126 0.04 0.07 13.36
N VAL A 127 1.11 0.35 12.63
CA VAL A 127 2.48 0.43 13.15
C VAL A 127 3.13 1.75 12.73
N PRO A 128 4.17 2.22 13.45
CA PRO A 128 4.83 3.46 13.10
C PRO A 128 5.33 3.50 11.67
N ALA A 129 5.11 4.63 11.02
CA ALA A 129 5.68 5.05 9.76
C ALA A 129 6.25 6.47 9.90
N SER A 130 6.98 6.93 8.91
CA SER A 130 7.49 8.30 8.85
C SER A 130 7.14 8.90 7.51
N ASP A 131 6.30 9.93 7.52
CA ASP A 131 5.99 10.72 6.35
C ASP A 131 7.13 11.73 6.04
N GLY A 132 7.44 11.91 4.75
CA GLY A 132 8.46 12.85 4.30
C GLY A 132 8.13 14.33 4.53
N TYR A 133 6.88 14.64 4.84
CA TYR A 133 6.38 15.98 5.19
C TYR A 133 6.19 16.19 6.69
N GLY A 134 6.15 15.09 7.46
CA GLY A 134 5.85 15.11 8.89
C GLY A 134 4.35 15.04 9.20
N ASP A 135 3.53 14.68 8.21
CA ASP A 135 2.09 14.51 8.41
C ASP A 135 1.76 13.17 9.10
N PRO A 136 0.58 13.04 9.73
CA PRO A 136 0.17 11.80 10.36
C PRO A 136 0.14 10.62 9.40
N GLN A 137 0.97 9.60 9.65
CA GLN A 137 1.09 8.41 8.82
C GLN A 137 1.26 7.15 9.66
N VAL A 138 0.75 6.03 9.16
CA VAL A 138 0.97 4.69 9.69
C VAL A 138 1.30 3.73 8.55
N SER A 139 2.02 2.66 8.86
CA SER A 139 2.05 1.45 8.03
C SER A 139 1.07 0.43 8.59
N TRP A 140 0.63 -0.50 7.75
CA TRP A 140 -0.33 -1.52 8.15
C TRP A 140 0.26 -2.92 8.14
N VAL A 141 -0.01 -3.67 9.20
CA VAL A 141 0.15 -5.12 9.22
C VAL A 141 -1.24 -5.75 9.14
N VAL A 142 -1.48 -6.59 8.15
CA VAL A 142 -2.75 -7.30 7.99
C VAL A 142 -2.51 -8.80 8.05
N SER A 143 -3.29 -9.46 8.90
CA SER A 143 -3.32 -10.92 9.04
C SER A 143 -4.69 -11.46 8.64
N ALA A 144 -4.72 -12.44 7.74
CA ALA A 144 -5.93 -13.11 7.28
C ALA A 144 -5.59 -14.43 6.58
N GLY A 145 -6.44 -15.45 6.66
CA GLY A 145 -6.25 -16.73 5.97
C GLY A 145 -4.91 -17.43 6.30
N GLY A 146 -4.37 -17.26 7.50
CA GLY A 146 -3.08 -17.81 7.91
C GLY A 146 -1.87 -17.07 7.30
N ARG A 147 -2.08 -15.94 6.64
CA ARG A 147 -1.06 -15.11 6.01
C ARG A 147 -0.90 -13.78 6.73
N ARG A 148 0.28 -13.19 6.59
CA ARG A 148 0.60 -11.88 7.15
C ARG A 148 1.31 -11.01 6.13
N ILE A 149 0.76 -9.83 5.88
CA ILE A 149 1.33 -8.86 4.97
C ILE A 149 1.68 -7.57 5.71
N PHE A 150 2.67 -6.85 5.18
CA PHE A 150 3.04 -5.50 5.56
C PHE A 150 2.78 -4.55 4.41
N HIS A 151 2.19 -3.39 4.69
CA HIS A 151 2.00 -2.30 3.73
C HIS A 151 2.61 -1.02 4.27
N GLY A 152 3.61 -0.49 3.58
CA GLY A 152 4.40 0.64 4.04
C GLY A 152 3.73 2.01 3.88
N GLY A 153 2.78 2.13 2.95
CA GLY A 153 2.40 3.46 2.46
C GLY A 153 3.55 4.06 1.68
N ASP A 154 3.79 5.34 1.84
CA ASP A 154 4.95 6.05 1.28
C ASP A 154 6.03 6.40 2.32
N THR A 155 6.16 5.57 3.33
CA THR A 155 7.08 5.80 4.44
C THR A 155 8.53 6.01 4.03
N MET A 156 9.24 6.85 4.80
CA MET A 156 10.71 6.93 4.79
C MET A 156 11.35 5.78 5.58
N TRP A 157 12.69 5.66 5.48
CA TRP A 157 13.47 4.83 6.40
C TRP A 157 13.39 5.40 7.83
N HIS A 158 13.06 4.54 8.82
CA HIS A 158 12.93 4.90 10.23
C HIS A 158 13.47 3.82 11.18
N GLY A 159 13.53 4.10 12.47
CA GLY A 159 14.10 3.19 13.47
C GLY A 159 13.19 2.05 13.94
N HIS A 160 11.93 1.98 13.48
CA HIS A 160 10.96 1.02 14.02
C HIS A 160 10.95 -0.36 13.33
N TRP A 161 11.67 -0.54 12.22
CA TRP A 161 11.66 -1.78 11.42
C TRP A 161 11.90 -3.04 12.26
N TRP A 162 12.94 -3.03 13.13
CA TRP A 162 13.26 -4.15 14.01
C TRP A 162 12.22 -4.41 15.08
N LYS A 163 11.57 -3.36 15.60
CA LYS A 163 10.47 -3.53 16.57
C LYS A 163 9.25 -4.17 15.89
N ILE A 164 8.89 -3.72 14.69
CA ILE A 164 7.81 -4.29 13.89
C ILE A 164 8.09 -5.77 13.62
N ALA A 165 9.29 -6.10 13.16
CA ALA A 165 9.71 -7.47 12.89
C ALA A 165 9.58 -8.37 14.12
N ARG A 166 10.08 -7.93 15.29
CA ARG A 166 10.02 -8.72 16.52
C ARG A 166 8.61 -8.95 17.05
N GLN A 167 7.72 -7.98 16.90
CA GLN A 167 6.36 -8.07 17.46
C GLN A 167 5.37 -8.72 16.51
N LEU A 168 5.51 -8.49 15.21
CA LEU A 168 4.50 -8.84 14.22
C LEU A 168 5.03 -9.66 13.04
N GLY A 169 6.34 -9.83 12.88
CA GLY A 169 6.93 -10.67 11.83
C GLY A 169 6.91 -12.16 12.14
N PRO A 170 7.42 -13.02 11.25
CA PRO A 170 7.80 -12.68 9.88
C PRO A 170 6.58 -12.43 8.97
N PHE A 171 6.84 -11.87 7.78
CA PHE A 171 5.80 -11.54 6.82
C PHE A 171 5.89 -12.43 5.57
N ASP A 172 4.74 -12.84 5.03
CA ASP A 172 4.71 -13.52 3.74
C ASP A 172 5.05 -12.53 2.61
N MET A 173 4.60 -11.27 2.75
CA MET A 173 4.73 -10.27 1.70
C MET A 173 4.82 -8.86 2.29
N ALA A 174 5.66 -8.01 1.69
CA ALA A 174 5.75 -6.59 2.01
C ALA A 174 5.47 -5.74 0.77
N PHE A 175 4.48 -4.86 0.86
CA PHE A 175 4.19 -3.81 -0.12
C PHE A 175 4.95 -2.57 0.31
N LEU A 176 5.98 -2.19 -0.44
CA LEU A 176 6.87 -1.10 -0.07
C LEU A 176 7.05 -0.11 -1.21
N PRO A 177 7.08 1.20 -0.90
CA PRO A 177 7.40 2.23 -1.87
C PRO A 177 8.86 2.10 -2.29
N ILE A 178 9.16 2.44 -3.54
CA ILE A 178 10.52 2.27 -4.08
C ILE A 178 11.04 3.48 -4.86
N ASN A 179 10.27 4.55 -4.95
CA ASN A 179 10.63 5.63 -5.85
C ASN A 179 11.68 6.61 -5.28
N GLY A 180 11.91 6.64 -3.98
CA GLY A 180 12.88 7.54 -3.34
C GLY A 180 12.65 9.00 -3.70
N ALA A 181 11.36 9.41 -3.80
CA ALA A 181 10.97 10.73 -4.30
C ALA A 181 11.62 11.88 -3.52
N ARG A 182 12.06 12.89 -4.26
CA ARG A 182 12.58 14.15 -3.74
C ARG A 182 11.67 15.28 -4.17
N PHE A 183 11.38 16.19 -3.24
CA PHE A 183 10.40 17.26 -3.42
C PHE A 183 11.09 18.61 -3.58
N GLY A 184 11.03 19.19 -4.78
CA GLY A 184 11.61 20.52 -5.08
C GLY A 184 10.81 21.68 -4.51
N TRP A 185 9.52 21.49 -4.24
CA TRP A 185 8.65 22.55 -3.65
C TRP A 185 8.86 22.77 -2.15
N ARG A 186 9.45 21.82 -1.42
CA ARG A 186 9.78 22.00 0.00
C ARG A 186 11.04 22.84 0.15
N LYS A 187 10.95 23.98 0.82
CA LYS A 187 12.08 24.91 1.01
C LYS A 187 12.49 25.00 2.49
N PRO A 188 13.80 24.97 2.79
CA PRO A 188 14.91 24.70 1.86
C PRO A 188 14.86 23.27 1.31
N VAL A 189 15.32 23.07 0.07
CA VAL A 189 15.39 21.74 -0.53
C VAL A 189 16.46 20.91 0.18
N SER A 190 16.09 19.78 0.76
CA SER A 190 17.01 18.92 1.51
C SER A 190 17.86 18.02 0.62
N GLY A 191 17.37 17.67 -0.57
CA GLY A 191 17.94 16.66 -1.44
C GLY A 191 17.82 15.22 -0.90
N GLN A 192 17.20 15.04 0.27
CA GLN A 192 16.96 13.70 0.84
C GLN A 192 15.67 13.11 0.29
N PRO A 193 15.59 11.77 0.14
CA PRO A 193 14.36 11.09 -0.21
C PRO A 193 13.29 11.30 0.87
N GLY A 194 12.06 11.65 0.46
CA GLY A 194 10.88 11.69 1.33
C GLY A 194 10.13 10.36 1.41
N VAL A 195 10.60 9.35 0.65
CA VAL A 195 10.02 8.00 0.54
C VAL A 195 11.17 7.01 0.45
N LEU A 196 10.98 5.73 0.77
CA LEU A 196 12.02 4.70 0.66
C LEU A 196 12.63 4.66 -0.76
N THR A 197 13.95 4.58 -0.83
CA THR A 197 14.64 4.21 -2.08
C THR A 197 14.55 2.69 -2.30
N PRO A 198 14.85 2.18 -3.51
CA PRO A 198 14.87 0.73 -3.76
C PRO A 198 15.77 -0.04 -2.79
N GLU A 199 16.94 0.51 -2.46
CA GLU A 199 17.89 -0.09 -1.52
C GLU A 199 17.31 -0.15 -0.11
N GLN A 200 16.67 0.93 0.33
CA GLN A 200 16.02 1.00 1.64
C GLN A 200 14.82 0.05 1.70
N ALA A 201 14.07 -0.11 0.62
CA ALA A 201 12.94 -1.04 0.55
C ALA A 201 13.41 -2.51 0.69
N ILE A 202 14.50 -2.90 0.02
CA ILE A 202 15.12 -4.23 0.20
C ILE A 202 15.60 -4.41 1.64
N ALA A 203 16.26 -3.42 2.21
CA ALA A 203 16.72 -3.48 3.60
C ALA A 203 15.53 -3.61 4.58
N ALA A 204 14.46 -2.84 4.39
CA ALA A 204 13.24 -2.91 5.20
C ALA A 204 12.57 -4.29 5.10
N ALA A 205 12.36 -4.81 3.88
CA ALA A 205 11.79 -6.14 3.66
C ALA A 205 12.64 -7.24 4.31
N THR A 206 13.96 -7.12 4.24
CA THR A 206 14.90 -8.06 4.89
C THR A 206 14.76 -8.03 6.41
N VAL A 207 14.76 -6.83 7.02
CA VAL A 207 14.58 -6.68 8.48
C VAL A 207 13.23 -7.20 8.93
N LEU A 208 12.17 -6.97 8.15
CA LEU A 208 10.83 -7.48 8.41
C LEU A 208 10.74 -9.00 8.30
N GLY A 209 11.73 -9.68 7.73
CA GLY A 209 11.68 -11.11 7.46
C GLY A 209 10.61 -11.46 6.42
N ALA A 210 10.38 -10.59 5.45
CA ALA A 210 9.44 -10.83 4.38
C ALA A 210 9.99 -11.89 3.41
N ARG A 211 9.11 -12.73 2.85
CA ARG A 211 9.49 -13.70 1.80
C ARG A 211 9.52 -13.04 0.44
N SER A 212 8.61 -12.10 0.22
CA SER A 212 8.56 -11.34 -1.03
C SER A 212 8.31 -9.86 -0.80
N ILE A 213 8.75 -9.04 -1.75
CA ILE A 213 8.46 -7.62 -1.85
C ILE A 213 7.64 -7.36 -3.12
N VAL A 214 6.51 -6.69 -2.97
CA VAL A 214 5.73 -6.12 -4.07
C VAL A 214 5.99 -4.62 -4.08
N PRO A 215 6.68 -4.10 -5.10
CA PRO A 215 6.96 -2.69 -5.20
C PRO A 215 5.68 -1.90 -5.50
N ILE A 216 5.51 -0.79 -4.80
CA ILE A 216 4.42 0.19 -4.97
C ILE A 216 5.01 1.60 -5.03
N HIS A 217 4.16 2.60 -5.30
CA HIS A 217 4.52 4.01 -5.23
C HIS A 217 5.73 4.36 -6.11
N TYR A 218 5.61 4.17 -7.43
CA TYR A 218 6.64 4.49 -8.41
C TYR A 218 6.06 4.69 -9.81
N GLY A 219 6.77 5.42 -10.65
CA GLY A 219 6.47 5.58 -12.08
C GLY A 219 5.98 6.99 -12.45
N ILE A 220 5.88 7.94 -11.50
CA ILE A 220 5.55 9.33 -11.82
C ILE A 220 6.70 9.97 -12.59
N SER A 221 6.37 10.67 -13.67
CA SER A 221 7.34 11.34 -14.52
C SER A 221 6.80 12.67 -15.04
N GLY A 222 7.70 13.54 -15.52
CA GLY A 222 7.31 14.79 -16.16
C GLY A 222 6.97 15.94 -15.19
N ILE A 223 7.15 15.77 -13.88
CA ILE A 223 6.96 16.82 -12.88
C ILE A 223 8.32 17.30 -12.38
N ALA A 224 8.65 18.57 -12.69
CA ALA A 224 9.99 19.11 -12.43
C ALA A 224 10.39 19.09 -10.94
N GLU A 225 9.42 19.30 -10.04
CA GLU A 225 9.64 19.39 -8.60
C GLU A 225 9.40 18.06 -7.86
N TYR A 226 9.05 16.97 -8.60
CA TYR A 226 8.90 15.61 -8.06
C TYR A 226 9.86 14.68 -8.81
N GLN A 227 10.94 14.31 -8.15
CA GLN A 227 11.98 13.50 -8.78
C GLN A 227 12.10 12.15 -8.12
N GLU A 228 11.73 11.11 -8.84
CA GLU A 228 12.02 9.73 -8.45
C GLU A 228 13.49 9.36 -8.70
N VAL A 229 13.96 8.30 -8.05
CA VAL A 229 15.24 7.67 -8.43
C VAL A 229 15.12 7.11 -9.85
N GLU A 230 16.23 7.11 -10.59
CA GLU A 230 16.25 6.57 -11.95
C GLU A 230 15.97 5.06 -11.94
N ALA A 231 15.04 4.63 -12.79
CA ALA A 231 14.67 3.22 -13.01
C ALA A 231 14.49 2.41 -11.69
N PRO A 232 13.55 2.80 -10.80
CA PRO A 232 13.41 2.24 -9.46
C PRO A 232 13.23 0.72 -9.45
N LEU A 233 12.43 0.15 -10.38
CA LEU A 233 12.25 -1.30 -10.51
C LEU A 233 13.54 -2.03 -10.89
N ARG A 234 14.33 -1.47 -11.80
CA ARG A 234 15.60 -2.05 -12.20
C ARG A 234 16.58 -2.06 -11.02
N THR A 235 16.67 -0.94 -10.31
CA THR A 235 17.52 -0.79 -9.12
C THR A 235 17.10 -1.78 -8.04
N LEU A 236 15.80 -1.90 -7.76
CA LEU A 236 15.26 -2.89 -6.83
C LEU A 236 15.67 -4.31 -7.20
N GLY A 237 15.52 -4.69 -8.48
CA GLY A 237 15.91 -6.02 -8.98
C GLY A 237 17.40 -6.31 -8.85
N VAL A 238 18.26 -5.30 -9.02
CA VAL A 238 19.72 -5.44 -8.82
C VAL A 238 20.02 -5.66 -7.34
N GLN A 239 19.45 -4.87 -6.46
CA GLN A 239 19.66 -4.97 -5.01
C GLN A 239 19.15 -6.31 -4.44
N ALA A 240 18.06 -6.82 -4.95
CA ALA A 240 17.50 -8.09 -4.50
C ALA A 240 18.38 -9.32 -4.79
N ARG A 241 19.32 -9.24 -5.76
CA ARG A 241 20.18 -10.37 -6.14
C ARG A 241 21.06 -10.90 -5.00
N THR A 242 21.35 -10.08 -4.00
CA THR A 242 22.14 -10.44 -2.83
C THR A 242 21.27 -10.81 -1.61
N SER A 243 19.96 -10.90 -1.79
CA SER A 243 18.99 -11.24 -0.76
C SER A 243 18.24 -12.54 -1.09
N THR A 244 17.50 -13.06 -0.12
CA THR A 244 16.58 -14.21 -0.31
C THR A 244 15.16 -13.76 -0.71
N LEU A 245 14.96 -12.45 -0.92
CA LEU A 245 13.67 -11.87 -1.24
C LEU A 245 13.26 -12.17 -2.69
N THR A 246 12.03 -12.60 -2.86
CA THR A 246 11.40 -12.62 -4.19
C THR A 246 10.83 -11.23 -4.51
N VAL A 247 11.32 -10.60 -5.57
CA VAL A 247 10.75 -9.33 -6.06
C VAL A 247 9.62 -9.66 -7.02
N GLN A 248 8.42 -9.14 -6.75
CA GLN A 248 7.22 -9.35 -7.55
C GLN A 248 6.66 -8.02 -8.06
N PRO A 249 7.13 -7.46 -9.18
CA PRO A 249 6.44 -6.37 -9.85
C PRO A 249 5.08 -6.87 -10.34
N VAL A 250 4.03 -6.17 -10.00
CA VAL A 250 2.65 -6.54 -10.34
C VAL A 250 1.97 -5.34 -10.97
N GLU A 251 1.38 -5.52 -12.13
CA GLU A 251 0.63 -4.46 -12.81
C GLU A 251 -0.67 -4.13 -12.08
N PRO A 252 -1.16 -2.87 -12.12
CA PRO A 252 -2.47 -2.51 -11.59
C PRO A 252 -3.57 -3.41 -12.15
N GLY A 253 -4.45 -3.90 -11.26
CA GLY A 253 -5.53 -4.82 -11.58
C GLY A 253 -5.14 -6.30 -11.55
N ALA A 254 -3.86 -6.64 -11.57
CA ALA A 254 -3.42 -8.03 -11.47
C ALA A 254 -3.46 -8.55 -10.02
N TRP A 255 -3.71 -9.85 -9.90
CA TRP A 255 -3.68 -10.56 -8.63
C TRP A 255 -2.26 -11.01 -8.31
N VAL A 256 -1.85 -10.75 -7.08
CA VAL A 256 -0.50 -11.06 -6.60
C VAL A 256 -0.37 -12.57 -6.33
N ALA A 257 0.72 -13.18 -6.79
CA ALA A 257 1.03 -14.56 -6.49
C ALA A 257 1.59 -14.71 -5.06
N TRP A 258 1.23 -15.78 -4.35
CA TRP A 258 1.87 -16.10 -3.07
C TRP A 258 3.27 -16.68 -3.29
N PRO A 259 4.25 -16.31 -2.45
CA PRO A 259 5.61 -16.83 -2.54
C PRO A 259 5.72 -18.30 -2.11
#